data_71c4934a57395d55e3a4a1313b35d7d4
#
_entry.id   71c4934a57395d55e3a4a1313b35d7d4
#
_cell.length_a   1.000
_cell.length_b   1.000
_cell.length_c   1.000
_cell.angle_alpha   90.00
_cell.angle_beta   90.00
_cell.angle_gamma   90.00
#
_symmetry.space_group_name_H-M   'P 1'
#
loop_
_entity.id
_entity.type
_entity.pdbx_description
1 polymer ?
#
loop_
_entity_poly.entity_id
_entity_poly.type
_entity_poly.pdbx_seq_one_letter_code
_entity_poly.pdbx_strand_id
1 'polypeptide(L)'
;MFDRVNVQNEYVCIVNKKTIKTKFVDPDIVQTIPQDKASTLWNRENVDVFVFHSIPYEYYDYVLSIGSNRIVIAVSWGFDIYYSQMGCPPLLQLVLYKPKTSRLLKDLNKTSFVKLKIRRALKCLLKREYRIRRLNEKQQLNERRILQRRVLDRIDFWSTVLPFEYELLRTHVGIVADSFPIHYTYRFLSESFPTIDVGKVGSIMIGNSSDPTNNHLDILDILTRRRIQNRLFVPLAYGVDDYRDAIVNYLMSHSIDSDIQTELVPRKEYMEKLMHCGAAVLGHIRQQAVGNLNLCMLLGIKVFLFKESIAYHYFKSLGSFVYSIEDDLFPEELLKPLTKEQIEINRKNLDWLSLDRVIPEVNQAFERIEQNLVKTRS
;
A
#
# COMPACT_ATOMS: atom_id res chain seq x y z
N MET A 1 -11.67 -11.15 -9.39
CA MET A 1 -12.60 -10.09 -9.83
C MET A 1 -12.78 -10.10 -11.33
N PHE A 2 -11.73 -9.95 -12.11
CA PHE A 2 -11.83 -9.93 -13.59
C PHE A 2 -12.48 -11.18 -14.19
N ASP A 3 -12.39 -12.36 -13.55
CA ASP A 3 -13.09 -13.57 -14.00
C ASP A 3 -14.62 -13.50 -13.91
N ARG A 4 -15.16 -12.45 -13.26
CA ARG A 4 -16.59 -12.20 -13.07
C ARG A 4 -17.11 -11.00 -13.86
N VAL A 5 -16.25 -10.35 -14.64
CA VAL A 5 -16.63 -9.27 -15.54
C VAL A 5 -16.80 -9.81 -16.96
N ASN A 6 -17.63 -9.13 -17.77
CA ASN A 6 -18.01 -9.58 -19.12
C ASN A 6 -16.93 -9.22 -20.16
N VAL A 7 -15.67 -9.56 -19.88
CA VAL A 7 -14.55 -9.37 -20.82
C VAL A 7 -13.65 -10.60 -20.83
N GLN A 8 -13.03 -10.87 -21.96
CA GLN A 8 -12.05 -11.94 -22.07
C GLN A 8 -10.72 -11.46 -21.47
N ASN A 9 -10.23 -12.17 -20.46
CA ASN A 9 -9.01 -11.81 -19.71
C ASN A 9 -7.88 -12.80 -19.95
N GLU A 10 -6.68 -12.28 -20.05
CA GLU A 10 -5.44 -13.04 -20.00
C GLU A 10 -4.55 -12.43 -18.89
N TYR A 11 -4.08 -13.27 -17.99
CA TYR A 11 -3.23 -12.85 -16.88
C TYR A 11 -1.79 -13.22 -17.16
N VAL A 12 -0.91 -12.22 -17.10
CA VAL A 12 0.52 -12.40 -17.36
C VAL A 12 1.35 -11.83 -16.21
N CYS A 13 2.27 -12.63 -15.70
CA CYS A 13 3.30 -12.22 -14.76
C CYS A 13 4.64 -12.12 -15.45
N ILE A 14 5.22 -10.91 -15.50
CA ILE A 14 6.57 -10.69 -16.04
C ILE A 14 7.58 -10.92 -14.93
N VAL A 15 8.49 -11.89 -15.13
CA VAL A 15 9.49 -12.27 -14.13
C VAL A 15 10.92 -12.01 -14.62
N ASN A 16 11.81 -11.65 -13.72
CA ASN A 16 13.23 -11.58 -14.02
C ASN A 16 13.78 -13.01 -14.26
N LYS A 17 14.64 -13.17 -15.27
CA LYS A 17 15.24 -14.48 -15.64
C LYS A 17 15.81 -15.33 -14.50
N LYS A 18 16.14 -14.72 -13.37
CA LYS A 18 16.75 -15.40 -12.20
C LYS A 18 15.74 -16.07 -11.27
N THR A 19 14.44 -15.80 -11.40
CA THR A 19 13.44 -16.32 -10.47
C THR A 19 12.18 -16.75 -11.21
N ILE A 20 12.15 -18.01 -11.65
CA ILE A 20 10.96 -18.57 -12.35
C ILE A 20 9.86 -19.01 -11.37
N LYS A 21 10.15 -19.13 -10.06
CA LYS A 21 9.15 -19.52 -9.07
C LYS A 21 8.59 -18.29 -8.36
N THR A 22 7.38 -17.92 -8.73
CA THR A 22 6.59 -16.90 -8.03
C THR A 22 5.79 -17.60 -6.92
N LYS A 23 6.09 -17.28 -5.66
CA LYS A 23 5.51 -17.94 -4.47
C LYS A 23 3.99 -17.75 -4.35
N PHE A 24 3.43 -16.73 -5.00
CA PHE A 24 2.04 -16.29 -4.83
C PHE A 24 1.24 -16.21 -6.14
N VAL A 25 1.77 -16.74 -7.24
CA VAL A 25 1.11 -16.75 -8.55
C VAL A 25 0.65 -18.16 -8.84
N ASP A 26 -0.66 -18.31 -9.08
CA ASP A 26 -1.25 -19.58 -9.49
C ASP A 26 -0.87 -19.85 -10.96
N PRO A 27 -0.08 -20.88 -11.26
CA PRO A 27 0.37 -21.16 -12.62
C PRO A 27 -0.76 -21.62 -13.55
N ASP A 28 -1.89 -22.06 -13.00
CA ASP A 28 -3.05 -22.50 -13.80
C ASP A 28 -3.88 -21.32 -14.31
N ILE A 29 -3.72 -20.13 -13.67
CA ILE A 29 -4.46 -18.92 -14.02
C ILE A 29 -3.54 -17.89 -14.71
N VAL A 30 -2.28 -17.81 -14.31
CA VAL A 30 -1.38 -16.72 -14.70
C VAL A 30 -0.21 -17.24 -15.51
N GLN A 31 -0.11 -16.80 -16.77
CA GLN A 31 1.04 -17.07 -17.62
C GLN A 31 2.27 -16.33 -17.10
N THR A 32 3.39 -17.03 -16.92
CA THR A 32 4.65 -16.42 -16.53
C THR A 32 5.54 -16.20 -17.74
N ILE A 33 5.97 -14.97 -17.99
CA ILE A 33 6.81 -14.59 -19.12
C ILE A 33 8.11 -13.95 -18.62
N PRO A 34 9.28 -14.40 -19.10
CA PRO A 34 10.56 -13.73 -18.83
C PRO A 34 10.57 -12.29 -19.35
N GLN A 35 11.21 -11.38 -18.62
CA GLN A 35 11.23 -9.95 -18.92
C GLN A 35 11.79 -9.64 -20.33
N ASP A 36 12.76 -10.41 -20.82
CA ASP A 36 13.33 -10.25 -22.17
C ASP A 36 12.37 -10.65 -23.30
N LYS A 37 11.30 -11.38 -22.99
CA LYS A 37 10.23 -11.74 -23.94
C LYS A 37 8.97 -10.89 -23.76
N ALA A 38 8.94 -9.97 -22.81
CA ALA A 38 7.76 -9.14 -22.53
C ALA A 38 7.33 -8.28 -23.74
N SER A 39 8.28 -7.90 -24.62
CA SER A 39 7.98 -7.14 -25.84
C SER A 39 7.01 -7.85 -26.80
N THR A 40 6.92 -9.18 -26.74
CA THR A 40 5.97 -9.93 -27.57
C THR A 40 4.50 -9.72 -27.15
N LEU A 41 4.26 -9.24 -25.92
CA LEU A 41 2.92 -8.98 -25.41
C LEU A 41 2.30 -7.72 -26.00
N TRP A 42 3.12 -6.68 -26.19
CA TRP A 42 2.67 -5.33 -26.56
C TRP A 42 2.24 -5.24 -28.02
N ASN A 43 2.71 -6.16 -28.86
CA ASN A 43 2.44 -6.21 -30.30
C ASN A 43 1.26 -7.14 -30.64
N ARG A 44 0.55 -7.70 -29.66
CA ARG A 44 -0.62 -8.55 -29.93
C ARG A 44 -1.76 -7.74 -30.50
N GLU A 45 -2.20 -8.06 -31.70
CA GLU A 45 -3.25 -7.31 -32.41
C GLU A 45 -4.64 -7.47 -31.78
N ASN A 46 -4.86 -8.56 -31.07
CA ASN A 46 -6.13 -8.92 -30.44
C ASN A 46 -6.31 -8.42 -29.00
N VAL A 47 -5.46 -7.51 -28.50
CA VAL A 47 -5.55 -6.94 -27.16
C VAL A 47 -5.85 -5.46 -27.25
N ASP A 48 -7.02 -5.07 -26.75
CA ASP A 48 -7.50 -3.69 -26.76
C ASP A 48 -7.15 -2.92 -25.46
N VAL A 49 -7.06 -3.62 -24.34
CA VAL A 49 -6.85 -3.03 -23.02
C VAL A 49 -5.70 -3.71 -22.30
N PHE A 50 -4.76 -2.92 -21.79
CA PHE A 50 -3.66 -3.36 -20.94
C PHE A 50 -3.85 -2.86 -19.51
N VAL A 51 -3.94 -3.79 -18.56
CA VAL A 51 -4.07 -3.48 -17.13
C VAL A 51 -2.75 -3.78 -16.43
N PHE A 52 -2.08 -2.75 -15.93
CA PHE A 52 -0.85 -2.88 -15.18
C PHE A 52 -1.12 -2.84 -13.68
N HIS A 53 -0.91 -3.96 -13.00
CA HIS A 53 -0.88 -4.03 -11.54
C HIS A 53 0.46 -3.47 -11.04
N SER A 54 0.50 -2.14 -10.90
CA SER A 54 1.67 -1.32 -10.70
C SER A 54 2.50 -1.05 -11.97
N ILE A 55 3.07 0.14 -12.04
CA ILE A 55 3.94 0.55 -13.15
C ILE A 55 5.31 0.97 -12.58
N PRO A 56 6.19 -0.01 -12.24
CA PRO A 56 7.56 0.30 -11.87
C PRO A 56 8.33 0.87 -13.06
N TYR A 57 9.44 1.56 -12.77
CA TYR A 57 10.26 2.22 -13.79
C TYR A 57 10.66 1.29 -14.96
N GLU A 58 10.90 0.02 -14.67
CA GLU A 58 11.27 -1.01 -15.63
C GLU A 58 10.19 -1.26 -16.70
N TYR A 59 8.94 -0.83 -16.45
CA TYR A 59 7.81 -0.99 -17.37
C TYR A 59 7.52 0.27 -18.19
N TYR A 60 8.26 1.37 -17.99
CA TYR A 60 7.99 2.64 -18.67
C TYR A 60 8.07 2.53 -20.18
N ASP A 61 9.12 1.89 -20.70
CA ASP A 61 9.29 1.69 -22.15
C ASP A 61 8.18 0.80 -22.73
N TYR A 62 7.71 -0.17 -21.96
CA TYR A 62 6.58 -1.03 -22.38
C TYR A 62 5.29 -0.22 -22.48
N VAL A 63 4.94 0.54 -21.44
CA VAL A 63 3.74 1.40 -21.45
C VAL A 63 3.77 2.35 -22.64
N LEU A 64 4.92 2.95 -22.94
CA LEU A 64 5.09 3.88 -24.05
C LEU A 64 5.10 3.22 -25.42
N SER A 65 5.35 1.91 -25.50
CA SER A 65 5.32 1.15 -26.76
C SER A 65 3.90 0.70 -27.16
N ILE A 66 2.94 0.78 -26.25
CA ILE A 66 1.54 0.45 -26.53
C ILE A 66 0.93 1.52 -27.43
N GLY A 67 0.40 1.11 -28.60
CA GLY A 67 -0.19 2.01 -29.58
C GLY A 67 -1.31 2.89 -28.98
N SER A 68 -1.45 4.10 -29.51
CA SER A 68 -2.44 5.08 -29.00
C SER A 68 -3.90 4.66 -29.24
N ASN A 69 -4.13 3.69 -30.12
CA ASN A 69 -5.45 3.08 -30.36
C ASN A 69 -5.83 2.01 -29.33
N ARG A 70 -5.05 1.84 -28.28
CA ARG A 70 -5.27 0.87 -27.20
C ARG A 70 -5.32 1.56 -25.86
N ILE A 71 -6.00 0.98 -24.91
CA ILE A 71 -6.23 1.53 -23.57
C ILE A 71 -5.19 1.00 -22.58
N VAL A 72 -4.65 1.89 -21.76
CA VAL A 72 -3.75 1.56 -20.66
C VAL A 72 -4.41 1.93 -19.32
N ILE A 73 -4.60 0.94 -18.47
CA ILE A 73 -5.13 1.10 -17.11
C ILE A 73 -4.01 0.84 -16.11
N ALA A 74 -3.74 1.80 -15.23
CA ALA A 74 -2.82 1.64 -14.11
C ALA A 74 -3.58 1.29 -12.83
N VAL A 75 -3.17 0.23 -12.12
CA VAL A 75 -3.66 -0.12 -10.79
C VAL A 75 -2.54 0.04 -9.79
N SER A 76 -2.60 1.07 -8.95
CA SER A 76 -1.57 1.37 -7.97
C SER A 76 -1.73 0.61 -6.68
N TRP A 77 -0.62 0.11 -6.14
CA TRP A 77 -0.58 -0.65 -4.87
C TRP A 77 0.16 0.08 -3.75
N GLY A 78 0.56 1.32 -3.97
CA GLY A 78 1.21 2.20 -3.00
C GLY A 78 2.71 2.35 -3.23
N PHE A 79 3.50 1.31 -3.49
CA PHE A 79 4.93 1.48 -3.68
C PHE A 79 5.28 2.31 -4.93
N ASP A 80 4.46 2.28 -5.95
CA ASP A 80 4.55 3.07 -7.18
C ASP A 80 4.17 4.54 -6.99
N ILE A 81 3.42 4.86 -5.94
CA ILE A 81 2.99 6.23 -5.62
C ILE A 81 3.90 6.89 -4.57
N TYR A 82 4.27 6.14 -3.51
CA TYR A 82 4.87 6.71 -2.29
C TYR A 82 6.37 6.53 -2.19
N TYR A 83 6.99 5.72 -3.05
CA TYR A 83 8.43 5.49 -3.00
C TYR A 83 9.16 6.01 -4.22
N SER A 84 10.41 6.43 -4.01
CA SER A 84 11.31 6.83 -5.09
C SER A 84 11.63 5.64 -5.98
N GLN A 85 11.45 5.78 -7.28
CA GLN A 85 11.78 4.77 -8.28
C GLN A 85 12.97 5.24 -9.12
N MET A 86 14.05 4.47 -9.12
CA MET A 86 15.26 4.78 -9.88
C MET A 86 15.76 6.23 -9.71
N GLY A 87 15.58 6.80 -8.51
CA GLY A 87 15.98 8.17 -8.16
C GLY A 87 14.96 9.25 -8.53
N CYS A 88 13.88 8.94 -9.25
CA CYS A 88 12.74 9.86 -9.36
C CYS A 88 12.07 10.01 -7.99
N PRO A 89 11.61 11.22 -7.62
CA PRO A 89 10.85 11.38 -6.39
C PRO A 89 9.53 10.59 -6.46
N PRO A 90 8.97 10.21 -5.31
CA PRO A 90 7.64 9.60 -5.26
C PRO A 90 6.61 10.57 -5.89
N LEU A 91 5.54 10.00 -6.46
CA LEU A 91 4.44 10.80 -7.03
C LEU A 91 3.75 11.62 -5.93
N LEU A 92 3.45 11.00 -4.81
CA LEU A 92 2.97 11.67 -3.61
C LEU A 92 4.08 11.75 -2.56
N GLN A 93 4.56 12.96 -2.30
CA GLN A 93 5.66 13.22 -1.37
C GLN A 93 5.12 13.41 0.05
N LEU A 94 5.06 12.31 0.80
CA LEU A 94 4.63 12.30 2.20
C LEU A 94 5.79 12.06 3.15
N VAL A 95 5.68 12.60 4.37
CA VAL A 95 6.60 12.27 5.47
C VAL A 95 6.16 10.96 6.11
N LEU A 96 6.66 9.83 5.59
CA LEU A 96 6.20 8.49 5.95
C LEU A 96 6.61 8.04 7.35
N TYR A 97 7.72 8.58 7.89
CA TYR A 97 8.31 8.13 9.14
C TYR A 97 8.21 9.20 10.21
N LYS A 98 7.61 8.85 11.32
CA LYS A 98 7.59 9.67 12.55
C LYS A 98 8.98 9.73 13.18
N PRO A 99 9.25 10.68 14.10
CA PRO A 99 10.60 11.01 14.55
C PRO A 99 11.42 9.85 15.13
N LYS A 100 10.82 8.96 15.95
CA LYS A 100 11.54 7.83 16.56
C LYS A 100 11.87 6.75 15.53
N THR A 101 10.91 6.40 14.69
CA THR A 101 11.15 5.48 13.56
C THR A 101 12.20 6.04 12.61
N SER A 102 12.13 7.32 12.27
CA SER A 102 13.13 7.99 11.42
C SER A 102 14.54 7.95 12.03
N ARG A 103 14.66 8.09 13.38
CA ARG A 103 15.94 7.98 14.10
C ARG A 103 16.46 6.54 14.04
N LEU A 104 15.62 5.55 14.36
CA LEU A 104 16.00 4.15 14.29
C LEU A 104 16.54 3.78 12.89
N LEU A 105 15.83 4.16 11.82
CA LEU A 105 16.27 3.88 10.45
C LEU A 105 17.62 4.52 10.11
N LYS A 106 17.90 5.72 10.64
CA LYS A 106 19.23 6.34 10.51
C LYS A 106 20.31 5.55 11.24
N ASP A 107 20.00 5.00 12.39
CA ASP A 107 20.95 4.23 13.20
C ASP A 107 21.21 2.86 12.57
N LEU A 108 20.20 2.14 12.10
CA LEU A 108 20.33 0.91 11.32
C LEU A 108 21.16 1.12 10.04
N ASN A 109 20.99 2.25 9.37
CA ASN A 109 21.77 2.59 8.18
C ASN A 109 23.22 3.04 8.49
N LYS A 110 23.55 3.49 9.70
CA LYS A 110 24.90 3.94 10.05
C LYS A 110 25.94 2.83 9.96
N THR A 111 25.61 1.60 10.28
CA THR A 111 26.50 0.44 10.13
C THR A 111 26.90 0.22 8.66
N SER A 112 26.04 0.55 7.71
CA SER A 112 26.33 0.60 6.27
C SER A 112 27.13 1.86 5.87
N PHE A 113 26.96 2.98 6.58
CA PHE A 113 27.59 4.27 6.27
C PHE A 113 29.08 4.36 6.65
N VAL A 114 29.56 3.59 7.62
CA VAL A 114 31.00 3.60 7.97
C VAL A 114 31.83 3.13 6.78
N LYS A 115 31.39 2.10 6.06
CA LYS A 115 32.01 1.68 4.79
C LYS A 115 31.95 2.75 3.69
N LEU A 116 30.91 3.60 3.70
CA LEU A 116 30.73 4.68 2.72
C LEU A 116 31.59 5.92 3.03
N LYS A 117 31.85 6.25 4.33
CA LYS A 117 32.69 7.39 4.72
C LYS A 117 34.15 7.21 4.32
N ILE A 118 34.69 6.00 4.44
CA ILE A 118 36.06 5.67 3.99
C ILE A 118 36.15 5.82 2.46
N ARG A 119 35.12 5.38 1.72
CA ARG A 119 35.05 5.61 0.27
C ARG A 119 34.87 7.09 -0.12
N ARG A 120 34.19 7.91 0.69
CA ARG A 120 34.05 9.37 0.43
C ARG A 120 35.34 10.14 0.69
N ALA A 121 36.14 9.81 1.70
CA ALA A 121 37.43 10.45 1.95
C ALA A 121 38.42 10.24 0.80
N LEU A 122 38.46 9.03 0.22
CA LEU A 122 39.23 8.75 -1.00
C LEU A 122 38.70 9.46 -2.26
N LYS A 123 37.41 9.78 -2.34
CA LYS A 123 36.79 10.51 -3.47
C LYS A 123 37.00 12.02 -3.45
N CYS A 124 37.35 12.63 -2.30
CA CYS A 124 37.67 14.06 -2.24
C CYS A 124 38.94 14.43 -3.00
N LEU A 125 39.81 13.48 -3.31
CA LEU A 125 41.03 13.68 -4.14
C LEU A 125 40.73 13.80 -5.64
N LEU A 126 39.55 13.40 -6.09
CA LEU A 126 39.16 13.39 -7.53
C LEU A 126 38.02 14.39 -7.82
N LYS A 127 38.20 15.67 -7.45
CA LYS A 127 37.17 16.73 -7.59
C LYS A 127 36.58 16.89 -9.02
N ARG A 128 37.37 16.61 -10.05
CA ARG A 128 36.93 16.77 -11.45
C ARG A 128 35.98 15.65 -11.89
N GLU A 129 36.34 14.41 -11.62
CA GLU A 129 35.48 13.23 -11.92
C GLU A 129 34.18 13.24 -11.12
N TYR A 130 34.22 13.70 -9.86
CA TYR A 130 33.02 13.86 -9.03
C TYR A 130 32.05 14.90 -9.61
N ARG A 131 32.54 16.04 -10.12
CA ARG A 131 31.69 17.05 -10.82
C ARG A 131 31.04 16.48 -12.07
N ILE A 132 31.79 15.80 -12.92
CA ILE A 132 31.30 15.20 -14.16
C ILE A 132 30.24 14.14 -13.82
N ARG A 133 30.53 13.26 -12.87
CA ARG A 133 29.59 12.23 -12.41
C ARG A 133 28.29 12.84 -11.87
N ARG A 134 28.38 13.92 -11.07
CA ARG A 134 27.19 14.60 -10.52
C ARG A 134 26.36 15.30 -11.60
N LEU A 135 27.00 15.84 -12.63
CA LEU A 135 26.30 16.41 -13.79
C LEU A 135 25.58 15.33 -14.57
N ASN A 136 26.24 14.20 -14.83
CA ASN A 136 25.65 13.05 -15.51
C ASN A 136 24.47 12.45 -14.69
N GLU A 137 24.62 12.32 -13.38
CA GLU A 137 23.53 11.87 -12.48
C GLU A 137 22.33 12.82 -12.52
N LYS A 138 22.57 14.15 -12.56
CA LYS A 138 21.52 15.16 -12.68
C LYS A 138 20.83 15.12 -14.04
N GLN A 139 21.57 14.94 -15.11
CA GLN A 139 21.02 14.78 -16.46
C GLN A 139 20.18 13.52 -16.56
N GLN A 140 20.70 12.37 -16.11
CA GLN A 140 19.97 11.11 -16.08
C GLN A 140 18.67 11.20 -15.25
N LEU A 141 18.72 11.90 -14.11
CA LEU A 141 17.52 12.12 -13.30
C LEU A 141 16.48 12.96 -14.04
N ASN A 142 16.92 13.98 -14.79
CA ASN A 142 16.02 14.80 -15.60
C ASN A 142 15.37 13.98 -16.73
N GLU A 143 16.15 13.18 -17.41
CA GLU A 143 15.65 12.26 -18.46
C GLU A 143 14.62 11.27 -17.92
N ARG A 144 14.89 10.70 -16.73
CA ARG A 144 13.93 9.80 -16.05
C ARG A 144 12.63 10.51 -15.65
N ARG A 145 12.70 11.77 -15.20
CA ARG A 145 11.50 12.57 -14.89
C ARG A 145 10.66 12.85 -16.13
N ILE A 146 11.32 13.18 -17.24
CA ILE A 146 10.63 13.37 -18.52
C ILE A 146 9.96 12.06 -18.95
N LEU A 147 10.66 10.94 -18.84
CA LEU A 147 10.13 9.62 -19.16
C LEU A 147 8.94 9.27 -18.26
N GLN A 148 9.06 9.51 -16.95
CA GLN A 148 7.96 9.33 -15.99
C GLN A 148 6.73 10.15 -16.39
N ARG A 149 6.90 11.44 -16.74
CA ARG A 149 5.79 12.30 -17.17
C ARG A 149 5.11 11.74 -18.43
N ARG A 150 5.89 11.30 -19.43
CA ARG A 150 5.33 10.68 -20.63
C ARG A 150 4.50 9.43 -20.32
N VAL A 151 4.95 8.62 -19.36
CA VAL A 151 4.18 7.44 -18.91
C VAL A 151 2.88 7.87 -18.22
N LEU A 152 2.93 8.87 -17.34
CA LEU A 152 1.73 9.40 -16.68
C LEU A 152 0.72 9.93 -17.71
N ASP A 153 1.19 10.61 -18.76
CA ASP A 153 0.34 11.14 -19.84
C ASP A 153 -0.19 10.04 -20.78
N ARG A 154 0.45 8.86 -20.81
CA ARG A 154 0.00 7.72 -21.63
C ARG A 154 -1.06 6.86 -20.96
N ILE A 155 -1.20 6.94 -19.65
CA ILE A 155 -2.20 6.18 -18.92
C ILE A 155 -3.59 6.81 -19.16
N ASP A 156 -4.53 6.00 -19.63
CA ASP A 156 -5.89 6.45 -19.93
C ASP A 156 -6.78 6.38 -18.68
N PHE A 157 -6.57 5.36 -17.83
CA PHE A 157 -7.33 5.18 -16.59
C PHE A 157 -6.41 4.83 -15.43
N TRP A 158 -6.77 5.32 -14.24
CA TRP A 158 -6.01 5.05 -13.02
C TRP A 158 -6.92 4.55 -11.90
N SER A 159 -6.57 3.42 -11.33
CA SER A 159 -7.18 2.87 -10.13
C SER A 159 -6.23 2.97 -8.94
N THR A 160 -6.74 3.40 -7.80
CA THR A 160 -6.02 3.46 -6.53
C THR A 160 -6.71 2.59 -5.47
N VAL A 161 -5.98 2.22 -4.43
CA VAL A 161 -6.55 1.42 -3.33
C VAL A 161 -7.64 2.18 -2.59
N LEU A 162 -7.41 3.46 -2.32
CA LEU A 162 -8.41 4.37 -1.76
C LEU A 162 -8.75 5.44 -2.81
N PRO A 163 -10.03 5.72 -3.09
CA PRO A 163 -10.43 6.75 -4.06
C PRO A 163 -9.80 8.12 -3.79
N PHE A 164 -9.55 8.47 -2.53
CA PHE A 164 -8.90 9.72 -2.14
C PHE A 164 -7.46 9.87 -2.72
N GLU A 165 -6.74 8.77 -2.94
CA GLU A 165 -5.41 8.80 -3.57
C GLU A 165 -5.47 9.27 -5.02
N TYR A 166 -6.53 8.88 -5.75
CA TYR A 166 -6.74 9.34 -7.11
C TYR A 166 -6.90 10.87 -7.16
N GLU A 167 -7.67 11.46 -6.25
CA GLU A 167 -7.82 12.91 -6.17
C GLU A 167 -6.48 13.61 -5.82
N LEU A 168 -5.68 13.00 -4.95
CA LEU A 168 -4.33 13.53 -4.66
C LEU A 168 -3.40 13.44 -5.87
N LEU A 169 -3.43 12.36 -6.64
CA LEU A 169 -2.66 12.23 -7.88
C LEU A 169 -3.10 13.27 -8.92
N ARG A 170 -4.40 13.45 -9.08
CA ARG A 170 -4.97 14.44 -10.00
C ARG A 170 -4.56 15.86 -9.63
N THR A 171 -4.66 16.22 -8.36
CA THR A 171 -4.44 17.61 -7.89
C THR A 171 -2.98 17.96 -7.70
N HIS A 172 -2.14 17.03 -7.21
CA HIS A 172 -0.74 17.31 -6.88
C HIS A 172 0.25 16.86 -7.95
N VAL A 173 -0.08 15.81 -8.70
CA VAL A 173 0.78 15.27 -9.77
C VAL A 173 0.32 15.74 -11.14
N GLY A 174 -0.97 16.11 -11.26
CA GLY A 174 -1.57 16.55 -12.52
C GLY A 174 -1.69 15.39 -13.51
N ILE A 175 -2.11 14.21 -13.06
CA ILE A 175 -2.46 13.11 -13.96
C ILE A 175 -3.70 13.47 -14.76
N VAL A 176 -3.75 13.04 -16.03
CA VAL A 176 -4.89 13.26 -16.95
C VAL A 176 -5.78 12.02 -17.07
N ALA A 177 -5.30 10.88 -16.60
CA ALA A 177 -6.04 9.62 -16.59
C ALA A 177 -7.37 9.74 -15.85
N ASP A 178 -8.41 9.10 -16.36
CA ASP A 178 -9.70 8.99 -15.67
C ASP A 178 -9.65 7.94 -14.55
N SER A 179 -10.55 8.05 -13.57
CA SER A 179 -10.65 7.04 -12.49
C SER A 179 -11.22 5.73 -13.02
N PHE A 180 -10.64 4.60 -12.60
CA PHE A 180 -11.13 3.26 -12.92
C PHE A 180 -11.55 2.50 -11.64
N PRO A 181 -12.75 1.87 -11.60
CA PRO A 181 -13.31 1.33 -10.36
C PRO A 181 -12.79 -0.07 -10.01
N ILE A 182 -11.47 -0.26 -9.98
CA ILE A 182 -10.84 -1.46 -9.42
C ILE A 182 -10.43 -1.17 -7.99
N HIS A 183 -10.95 -1.93 -7.02
CA HIS A 183 -10.64 -1.73 -5.62
C HIS A 183 -10.05 -2.99 -4.99
N TYR A 184 -9.28 -2.81 -3.92
CA TYR A 184 -8.65 -3.88 -3.18
C TYR A 184 -9.60 -4.49 -2.16
N THR A 185 -9.58 -5.82 -1.99
CA THR A 185 -10.20 -6.53 -0.85
C THR A 185 -11.72 -6.83 -0.88
N TYR A 186 -12.24 -7.25 -1.99
CA TYR A 186 -13.67 -7.59 -2.14
C TYR A 186 -14.14 -8.86 -1.43
N ARG A 187 -13.23 -9.81 -1.24
CA ARG A 187 -13.57 -11.16 -0.78
C ARG A 187 -14.06 -11.18 0.67
N PHE A 188 -13.69 -10.18 1.46
CA PHE A 188 -14.03 -10.13 2.87
C PHE A 188 -15.47 -9.70 3.16
N LEU A 189 -16.10 -8.96 2.25
CA LEU A 189 -17.42 -8.38 2.49
C LEU A 189 -18.58 -9.35 2.21
N SER A 190 -18.34 -10.44 1.51
CA SER A 190 -19.32 -11.51 1.28
C SER A 190 -19.39 -12.53 2.41
N GLU A 191 -18.53 -12.44 3.42
CA GLU A 191 -18.50 -13.34 4.56
C GLU A 191 -19.28 -12.72 5.73
N SER A 192 -20.06 -13.53 6.47
CA SER A 192 -20.64 -13.11 7.74
C SER A 192 -19.53 -12.98 8.77
N PHE A 193 -19.33 -11.77 9.32
CA PHE A 193 -18.36 -11.53 10.38
C PHE A 193 -19.01 -11.67 11.75
N PRO A 194 -18.41 -12.45 12.68
CA PRO A 194 -18.86 -12.46 14.05
C PRO A 194 -18.71 -11.07 14.66
N THR A 195 -19.67 -10.62 15.44
CA THR A 195 -19.51 -9.42 16.25
C THR A 195 -18.63 -9.76 17.44
N ILE A 196 -17.59 -8.98 17.67
CA ILE A 196 -16.71 -9.17 18.83
C ILE A 196 -17.53 -8.97 20.12
N ASP A 197 -17.39 -9.90 21.06
CA ASP A 197 -17.88 -9.72 22.42
C ASP A 197 -16.95 -8.73 23.15
N VAL A 198 -17.30 -7.47 23.08
CA VAL A 198 -16.49 -6.34 23.58
C VAL A 198 -16.18 -6.42 25.08
N GLY A 199 -16.91 -7.22 25.83
CA GLY A 199 -16.68 -7.43 27.27
C GLY A 199 -15.42 -8.27 27.58
N LYS A 200 -14.82 -8.92 26.58
CA LYS A 200 -13.65 -9.80 26.73
C LYS A 200 -12.37 -9.23 26.13
N VAL A 201 -12.39 -8.02 25.59
CA VAL A 201 -11.32 -7.50 24.74
C VAL A 201 -10.39 -6.59 25.52
N GLY A 202 -9.18 -7.09 25.79
CA GLY A 202 -8.14 -6.35 26.51
C GLY A 202 -6.92 -5.96 25.70
N SER A 203 -6.72 -6.57 24.52
CA SER A 203 -5.50 -6.37 23.72
C SER A 203 -5.63 -5.22 22.72
N ILE A 204 -4.48 -4.64 22.35
CA ILE A 204 -4.36 -3.62 21.32
C ILE A 204 -3.47 -4.16 20.19
N MET A 205 -3.97 -4.19 18.97
CA MET A 205 -3.15 -4.48 17.79
C MET A 205 -2.30 -3.27 17.44
N ILE A 206 -0.99 -3.45 17.20
CA ILE A 206 -0.06 -2.40 16.79
C ILE A 206 0.52 -2.72 15.43
N GLY A 207 0.24 -1.88 14.44
CA GLY A 207 0.71 -2.07 13.06
C GLY A 207 0.15 -3.31 12.39
N ASN A 208 0.77 -3.73 11.28
CA ASN A 208 0.36 -4.92 10.51
C ASN A 208 1.54 -5.74 9.96
N SER A 209 2.75 -5.23 10.05
CA SER A 209 3.96 -5.85 9.49
C SER A 209 5.21 -5.17 10.02
N SER A 210 6.38 -5.73 9.76
CA SER A 210 7.66 -5.09 10.08
C SER A 210 8.12 -4.04 9.04
N ASP A 211 7.19 -3.49 8.25
CA ASP A 211 7.52 -2.31 7.42
C ASP A 211 7.64 -1.07 8.31
N PRO A 212 8.73 -0.29 8.21
CA PRO A 212 8.97 0.89 9.05
C PRO A 212 7.88 1.96 8.98
N THR A 213 7.09 2.01 7.90
CA THR A 213 5.95 2.92 7.78
C THR A 213 4.84 2.66 8.80
N ASN A 214 4.88 1.54 9.52
CA ASN A 214 4.00 1.29 10.67
C ASN A 214 4.32 2.20 11.87
N ASN A 215 5.49 2.83 11.92
CA ASN A 215 5.86 3.76 12.98
C ASN A 215 5.73 3.20 14.41
N HIS A 216 6.06 1.90 14.60
CA HIS A 216 5.86 1.18 15.88
C HIS A 216 6.48 1.90 17.07
N LEU A 217 7.75 2.37 16.97
CA LEU A 217 8.41 3.04 18.09
C LEU A 217 7.72 4.34 18.51
N ASP A 218 7.14 5.06 17.55
CA ASP A 218 6.39 6.29 17.82
C ASP A 218 5.09 5.98 18.53
N ILE A 219 4.39 4.90 18.12
CA ILE A 219 3.18 4.41 18.79
C ILE A 219 3.50 3.93 20.20
N LEU A 220 4.51 3.07 20.38
CA LEU A 220 4.92 2.54 21.68
C LEU A 220 5.30 3.65 22.66
N ASP A 221 5.97 4.71 22.19
CA ASP A 221 6.27 5.89 22.98
C ASP A 221 4.99 6.65 23.43
N ILE A 222 4.01 6.77 22.54
CA ILE A 222 2.73 7.39 22.88
C ILE A 222 2.00 6.56 23.93
N LEU A 223 1.93 5.23 23.76
CA LEU A 223 1.30 4.34 24.75
C LEU A 223 1.98 4.46 26.12
N THR A 224 3.30 4.44 26.15
CA THR A 224 4.08 4.59 27.40
C THR A 224 3.81 5.93 28.08
N ARG A 225 3.88 7.05 27.35
CA ARG A 225 3.61 8.39 27.90
C ARG A 225 2.18 8.55 28.40
N ARG A 226 1.22 7.87 27.77
CA ARG A 226 -0.20 7.88 28.16
C ARG A 226 -0.55 6.80 29.20
N ARG A 227 0.44 6.04 29.67
CA ARG A 227 0.29 4.96 30.66
C ARG A 227 -0.71 3.89 30.24
N ILE A 228 -0.79 3.60 28.94
CA ILE A 228 -1.60 2.52 28.39
C ILE A 228 -0.80 1.23 28.56
N GLN A 229 -1.32 0.28 29.36
CA GLN A 229 -0.64 -0.96 29.76
C GLN A 229 -1.36 -2.21 29.26
N ASN A 230 -2.25 -2.07 28.28
CA ASN A 230 -2.93 -3.20 27.65
C ASN A 230 -1.93 -4.15 27.01
N ARG A 231 -2.20 -5.45 27.02
CA ARG A 231 -1.47 -6.42 26.24
C ARG A 231 -1.48 -6.03 24.75
N LEU A 232 -0.33 -6.15 24.07
CA LEU A 232 -0.21 -5.81 22.67
C LEU A 232 -0.24 -7.06 21.78
N PHE A 233 -0.92 -7.00 20.65
CA PHE A 233 -0.74 -7.92 19.54
C PHE A 233 0.07 -7.20 18.46
N VAL A 234 1.26 -7.73 18.12
CA VAL A 234 2.21 -7.04 17.22
C VAL A 234 2.58 -7.94 16.03
N PRO A 235 1.85 -7.83 14.91
CA PRO A 235 2.13 -8.59 13.70
C PRO A 235 3.38 -8.04 12.99
N LEU A 236 4.45 -8.84 12.91
CA LEU A 236 5.74 -8.51 12.29
C LEU A 236 6.20 -9.57 11.28
N ALA A 237 5.26 -10.36 10.73
CA ALA A 237 5.56 -11.56 9.94
C ALA A 237 6.20 -11.28 8.56
N TYR A 238 6.15 -10.05 8.07
CA TYR A 238 6.77 -9.66 6.80
C TYR A 238 7.19 -8.18 6.84
N GLY A 239 8.16 -7.81 6.01
CA GLY A 239 8.70 -6.45 5.91
C GLY A 239 10.22 -6.43 5.99
N VAL A 240 10.79 -5.58 6.84
CA VAL A 240 12.24 -5.38 6.99
C VAL A 240 12.75 -6.07 8.24
N ASP A 241 13.66 -7.03 8.08
CA ASP A 241 14.16 -7.88 9.19
C ASP A 241 14.87 -7.07 10.27
N ASP A 242 15.83 -6.19 9.91
CA ASP A 242 16.54 -5.36 10.89
C ASP A 242 15.58 -4.47 11.71
N TYR A 243 14.51 -3.99 11.08
CA TYR A 243 13.49 -3.21 11.77
C TYR A 243 12.62 -4.10 12.68
N ARG A 244 12.24 -5.31 12.22
CA ARG A 244 11.55 -6.31 13.06
C ARG A 244 12.33 -6.58 14.34
N ASP A 245 13.62 -6.92 14.19
CA ASP A 245 14.48 -7.27 15.30
C ASP A 245 14.65 -6.11 16.30
N ALA A 246 14.71 -4.87 15.79
CA ALA A 246 14.74 -3.69 16.64
C ALA A 246 13.43 -3.51 17.44
N ILE A 247 12.26 -3.76 16.84
CA ILE A 247 10.97 -3.68 17.53
C ILE A 247 10.85 -4.78 18.58
N VAL A 248 11.20 -6.04 18.23
CA VAL A 248 11.19 -7.16 19.18
C VAL A 248 12.09 -6.87 20.37
N ASN A 249 13.32 -6.41 20.14
CA ASN A 249 14.26 -6.04 21.19
C ASN A 249 13.73 -4.90 22.08
N TYR A 250 13.05 -3.92 21.49
CA TYR A 250 12.43 -2.82 22.25
C TYR A 250 11.33 -3.36 23.17
N LEU A 251 10.41 -4.16 22.69
CA LEU A 251 9.33 -4.76 23.46
C LEU A 251 9.86 -5.59 24.63
N MET A 252 10.86 -6.44 24.37
CA MET A 252 11.49 -7.30 25.39
C MET A 252 12.23 -6.49 26.46
N SER A 253 13.07 -5.52 26.03
CA SER A 253 13.90 -4.71 26.96
C SER A 253 13.07 -3.80 27.86
N HIS A 254 11.84 -3.45 27.46
CA HIS A 254 10.92 -2.64 28.25
C HIS A 254 9.85 -3.49 28.97
N SER A 255 9.97 -4.84 28.91
CA SER A 255 9.03 -5.78 29.54
C SER A 255 7.55 -5.50 29.18
N ILE A 256 7.31 -5.14 27.92
CA ILE A 256 5.95 -4.84 27.43
C ILE A 256 5.22 -6.17 27.18
N ASP A 257 4.08 -6.39 27.83
CA ASP A 257 3.24 -7.58 27.60
C ASP A 257 2.74 -7.60 26.16
N SER A 258 3.24 -8.55 25.36
CA SER A 258 2.97 -8.58 23.95
C SER A 258 2.98 -10.01 23.36
N ASP A 259 2.01 -10.26 22.48
CA ASP A 259 2.02 -11.39 21.53
C ASP A 259 2.65 -10.92 20.21
N ILE A 260 3.91 -11.28 20.01
CA ILE A 260 4.70 -10.86 18.84
C ILE A 260 4.62 -11.97 17.79
N GLN A 261 4.02 -11.67 16.63
CA GLN A 261 3.89 -12.63 15.53
C GLN A 261 4.92 -12.34 14.44
N THR A 262 5.98 -13.14 14.40
CA THR A 262 7.09 -13.00 13.42
C THR A 262 6.96 -13.88 12.19
N GLU A 263 5.98 -14.78 12.17
CA GLU A 263 5.73 -15.69 11.06
C GLU A 263 4.32 -15.52 10.49
N LEU A 264 4.15 -15.84 9.21
CA LEU A 264 2.83 -15.88 8.60
C LEU A 264 2.06 -17.08 9.14
N VAL A 265 0.86 -16.81 9.63
CA VAL A 265 -0.07 -17.84 10.12
C VAL A 265 -1.28 -17.95 9.18
N PRO A 266 -2.02 -19.06 9.21
CA PRO A 266 -3.28 -19.19 8.49
C PRO A 266 -4.25 -18.06 8.86
N ARG A 267 -5.05 -17.60 7.88
CA ARG A 267 -6.01 -16.50 8.06
C ARG A 267 -6.91 -16.71 9.29
N LYS A 268 -7.38 -17.94 9.51
CA LYS A 268 -8.26 -18.26 10.67
C LYS A 268 -7.58 -17.93 12.00
N GLU A 269 -6.34 -18.36 12.17
CA GLU A 269 -5.54 -18.08 13.36
C GLU A 269 -5.29 -16.58 13.56
N TYR A 270 -4.97 -15.88 12.49
CA TYR A 270 -4.82 -14.42 12.52
C TYR A 270 -6.13 -13.73 12.95
N MET A 271 -7.27 -14.17 12.42
CA MET A 271 -8.58 -13.67 12.78
C MET A 271 -8.90 -13.92 14.25
N GLU A 272 -8.58 -15.10 14.78
CA GLU A 272 -8.77 -15.43 16.20
C GLU A 272 -7.98 -14.48 17.10
N LYS A 273 -6.70 -14.21 16.78
CA LYS A 273 -5.90 -13.22 17.51
C LYS A 273 -6.48 -11.81 17.41
N LEU A 274 -6.93 -11.41 16.23
CA LEU A 274 -7.52 -10.10 16.02
C LEU A 274 -8.83 -9.92 16.80
N MET A 275 -9.66 -10.96 16.90
CA MET A 275 -10.90 -10.93 17.69
C MET A 275 -10.68 -10.76 19.22
N HIS A 276 -9.46 -10.94 19.72
CA HIS A 276 -9.09 -10.60 21.08
C HIS A 276 -8.65 -9.13 21.27
N CYS A 277 -8.62 -8.34 20.20
CA CYS A 277 -8.23 -6.94 20.23
C CYS A 277 -9.45 -6.03 20.29
N GLY A 278 -9.51 -5.08 21.25
CA GLY A 278 -10.53 -4.03 21.34
C GLY A 278 -10.21 -2.81 20.49
N ALA A 279 -8.93 -2.65 20.20
CA ALA A 279 -8.44 -1.54 19.41
C ALA A 279 -7.32 -1.99 18.47
N ALA A 280 -7.18 -1.28 17.36
CA ALA A 280 -6.06 -1.38 16.43
C ALA A 280 -5.44 0.02 16.25
N VAL A 281 -4.15 0.13 16.50
CA VAL A 281 -3.38 1.37 16.32
C VAL A 281 -2.47 1.20 15.10
N LEU A 282 -2.83 1.85 14.00
CA LEU A 282 -2.18 1.73 12.71
C LEU A 282 -1.43 3.02 12.37
N GLY A 283 -0.11 3.00 12.48
CA GLY A 283 0.76 4.20 12.38
C GLY A 283 1.09 4.64 10.96
N HIS A 284 0.33 4.21 9.97
CA HIS A 284 0.62 4.53 8.56
C HIS A 284 0.22 5.96 8.20
N ILE A 285 1.11 6.68 7.53
CA ILE A 285 0.80 7.99 6.93
C ILE A 285 0.28 7.78 5.51
N ARG A 286 0.95 6.96 4.71
CA ARG A 286 0.49 6.54 3.39
C ARG A 286 -0.66 5.53 3.48
N GLN A 287 -1.31 5.30 2.37
CA GLN A 287 -2.20 4.13 2.25
C GLN A 287 -1.39 2.85 2.48
N GLN A 288 -1.80 2.09 3.47
CA GLN A 288 -1.22 0.78 3.83
C GLN A 288 -2.22 0.00 4.68
N ALA A 289 -2.11 -1.34 4.66
CA ALA A 289 -2.91 -2.24 5.50
C ALA A 289 -4.43 -2.04 5.40
N VAL A 290 -4.94 -1.52 4.27
CA VAL A 290 -6.38 -1.24 4.09
C VAL A 290 -7.22 -2.49 4.32
N GLY A 291 -6.71 -3.68 3.93
CA GLY A 291 -7.38 -4.95 4.25
C GLY A 291 -7.54 -5.20 5.74
N ASN A 292 -6.49 -4.96 6.55
CA ASN A 292 -6.57 -5.09 8.01
C ASN A 292 -7.45 -4.01 8.63
N LEU A 293 -7.37 -2.78 8.13
CA LEU A 293 -8.21 -1.67 8.58
C LEU A 293 -9.69 -1.99 8.35
N ASN A 294 -10.06 -2.40 7.13
CA ASN A 294 -11.42 -2.80 6.79
C ASN A 294 -11.90 -3.96 7.66
N LEU A 295 -11.03 -4.96 7.88
CA LEU A 295 -11.34 -6.09 8.74
C LEU A 295 -11.60 -5.67 10.19
N CYS A 296 -10.78 -4.78 10.75
CA CYS A 296 -11.01 -4.21 12.08
C CYS A 296 -12.37 -3.50 12.15
N MET A 297 -12.72 -2.69 11.16
CA MET A 297 -14.00 -2.00 11.11
C MET A 297 -15.19 -2.96 11.01
N LEU A 298 -15.08 -4.02 10.20
CA LEU A 298 -16.12 -5.06 10.07
C LEU A 298 -16.35 -5.84 11.36
N LEU A 299 -15.26 -6.11 12.09
CA LEU A 299 -15.30 -6.80 13.38
C LEU A 299 -15.78 -5.90 14.54
N GLY A 300 -15.85 -4.60 14.35
CA GLY A 300 -16.18 -3.63 15.39
C GLY A 300 -14.99 -3.26 16.29
N ILE A 301 -13.77 -3.54 15.84
CA ILE A 301 -12.54 -3.10 16.52
C ILE A 301 -12.37 -1.60 16.31
N LYS A 302 -12.10 -0.85 17.37
CA LYS A 302 -11.84 0.59 17.30
C LYS A 302 -10.50 0.86 16.64
N VAL A 303 -10.49 1.63 15.53
CA VAL A 303 -9.29 1.91 14.75
C VAL A 303 -8.76 3.30 15.05
N PHE A 304 -7.48 3.38 15.42
CA PHE A 304 -6.73 4.63 15.64
C PHE A 304 -5.70 4.81 14.54
N LEU A 305 -5.67 6.01 13.95
CA LEU A 305 -4.77 6.41 12.86
C LEU A 305 -4.14 7.77 13.19
N PHE A 306 -2.96 8.06 12.66
CA PHE A 306 -2.44 9.43 12.68
C PHE A 306 -3.34 10.36 11.86
N LYS A 307 -3.51 11.61 12.31
CA LYS A 307 -4.30 12.62 11.57
C LYS A 307 -3.81 12.85 10.15
N GLU A 308 -2.50 12.72 9.93
CA GLU A 308 -1.87 12.87 8.60
C GLU A 308 -2.12 11.65 7.70
N SER A 309 -2.70 10.56 8.21
CA SER A 309 -2.94 9.34 7.44
C SER A 309 -4.00 9.57 6.35
N ILE A 310 -3.68 9.14 5.12
CA ILE A 310 -4.62 9.16 4.00
C ILE A 310 -5.89 8.37 4.34
N ALA A 311 -5.74 7.22 5.01
CA ALA A 311 -6.87 6.41 5.44
C ALA A 311 -7.73 7.13 6.48
N TYR A 312 -7.12 7.90 7.41
CA TYR A 312 -7.88 8.71 8.37
C TYR A 312 -8.79 9.70 7.67
N HIS A 313 -8.25 10.50 6.76
CA HIS A 313 -9.02 11.49 6.02
C HIS A 313 -10.14 10.85 5.19
N TYR A 314 -9.82 9.76 4.49
CA TYR A 314 -10.80 9.06 3.66
C TYR A 314 -11.97 8.52 4.50
N PHE A 315 -11.71 7.74 5.53
CA PHE A 315 -12.78 7.15 6.34
C PHE A 315 -13.57 8.19 7.14
N LYS A 316 -12.91 9.26 7.60
CA LYS A 316 -13.62 10.41 8.21
C LYS A 316 -14.55 11.11 7.22
N SER A 317 -14.16 11.28 5.96
CA SER A 317 -15.01 11.89 4.94
C SER A 317 -16.27 11.06 4.63
N LEU A 318 -16.20 9.73 4.85
CA LEU A 318 -17.37 8.84 4.75
C LEU A 318 -18.26 8.83 5.99
N GLY A 319 -17.89 9.57 7.04
CA GLY A 319 -18.59 9.55 8.34
C GLY A 319 -18.31 8.28 9.16
N SER A 320 -17.24 7.53 8.85
CA SER A 320 -16.85 6.35 9.59
C SER A 320 -16.27 6.70 10.97
N PHE A 321 -16.49 5.80 11.94
CA PHE A 321 -15.95 5.90 13.28
C PHE A 321 -14.50 5.37 13.33
N VAL A 322 -13.57 6.20 12.90
CA VAL A 322 -12.13 6.05 13.09
C VAL A 322 -11.61 7.17 13.97
N TYR A 323 -10.55 6.94 14.72
CA TYR A 323 -10.07 7.79 15.81
C TYR A 323 -8.65 8.29 15.52
N SER A 324 -8.32 9.46 16.09
CA SER A 324 -6.98 10.04 15.98
C SER A 324 -6.05 9.47 17.06
N ILE A 325 -4.85 9.05 16.67
CA ILE A 325 -3.78 8.69 17.62
C ILE A 325 -3.42 9.90 18.49
N GLU A 326 -3.42 11.09 17.92
CA GLU A 326 -3.04 12.31 18.61
C GLU A 326 -4.06 12.74 19.67
N ASP A 327 -5.35 12.72 19.32
CA ASP A 327 -6.41 13.31 20.13
C ASP A 327 -7.19 12.29 20.95
N ASP A 328 -7.33 11.04 20.45
CA ASP A 328 -8.32 10.10 20.98
C ASP A 328 -7.70 8.87 21.67
N LEU A 329 -6.39 8.58 21.47
CA LEU A 329 -5.75 7.38 22.01
C LEU A 329 -5.40 7.54 23.49
N PHE A 330 -6.40 7.58 24.36
CA PHE A 330 -6.27 7.63 25.82
C PHE A 330 -6.89 6.39 26.49
N PRO A 331 -6.47 6.03 27.75
CA PRO A 331 -7.00 4.86 28.44
C PRO A 331 -8.51 4.85 28.52
N GLU A 332 -9.15 5.99 28.82
CA GLU A 332 -10.58 6.14 28.96
C GLU A 332 -11.33 5.87 27.64
N GLU A 333 -10.73 6.25 26.52
CA GLU A 333 -11.33 6.03 25.20
C GLU A 333 -11.12 4.58 24.72
N LEU A 334 -10.00 3.96 25.06
CA LEU A 334 -9.75 2.54 24.78
C LEU A 334 -10.73 1.60 25.50
N LEU A 335 -11.19 2.00 26.70
CA LEU A 335 -12.15 1.22 27.48
C LEU A 335 -13.59 1.32 26.94
N LYS A 336 -13.87 2.28 26.06
CA LYS A 336 -15.20 2.46 25.45
C LYS A 336 -15.28 1.70 24.13
N PRO A 337 -16.02 0.58 24.06
CA PRO A 337 -16.23 -0.10 22.77
C PRO A 337 -17.04 0.77 21.81
N LEU A 338 -17.00 0.43 20.52
CA LEU A 338 -17.94 0.99 19.56
C LEU A 338 -19.36 0.52 19.89
N THR A 339 -20.35 1.41 19.75
CA THR A 339 -21.76 1.02 19.85
C THR A 339 -22.16 0.19 18.62
N LYS A 340 -23.22 -0.59 18.74
CA LYS A 340 -23.77 -1.38 17.62
C LYS A 340 -24.06 -0.48 16.40
N GLU A 341 -24.61 0.70 16.64
CA GLU A 341 -24.90 1.68 15.60
C GLU A 341 -23.62 2.16 14.90
N GLN A 342 -22.56 2.46 15.64
CA GLN A 342 -21.26 2.86 15.08
C GLN A 342 -20.63 1.75 14.24
N ILE A 343 -20.75 0.50 14.69
CA ILE A 343 -20.27 -0.66 13.93
C ILE A 343 -21.04 -0.80 12.61
N GLU A 344 -22.37 -0.67 12.64
CA GLU A 344 -23.19 -0.76 11.43
C GLU A 344 -22.91 0.39 10.44
N ILE A 345 -22.67 1.60 10.94
CA ILE A 345 -22.25 2.73 10.08
C ILE A 345 -20.89 2.42 9.42
N ASN A 346 -19.92 1.89 10.17
CA ASN A 346 -18.63 1.48 9.62
C ASN A 346 -18.81 0.39 8.56
N ARG A 347 -19.62 -0.63 8.81
CA ARG A 347 -19.93 -1.69 7.84
C ARG A 347 -20.57 -1.16 6.58
N LYS A 348 -21.58 -0.31 6.71
CA LYS A 348 -22.25 0.34 5.58
C LYS A 348 -21.28 1.18 4.75
N ASN A 349 -20.37 1.89 5.40
CA ASN A 349 -19.36 2.71 4.72
C ASN A 349 -18.28 1.88 4.00
N LEU A 350 -18.24 0.56 4.19
CA LEU A 350 -17.39 -0.38 3.45
C LEU A 350 -18.14 -1.09 2.30
N ASP A 351 -19.46 -0.91 2.17
CA ASP A 351 -20.28 -1.61 1.18
C ASP A 351 -19.87 -1.31 -0.28
N TRP A 352 -19.27 -0.14 -0.53
CA TRP A 352 -18.69 0.20 -1.84
C TRP A 352 -17.59 -0.78 -2.32
N LEU A 353 -17.03 -1.58 -1.43
CA LEU A 353 -16.07 -2.66 -1.73
C LEU A 353 -16.77 -4.01 -1.98
N SER A 354 -18.09 -4.11 -1.87
CA SER A 354 -18.81 -5.34 -2.12
C SER A 354 -18.71 -5.73 -3.60
N LEU A 355 -18.63 -7.04 -3.88
CA LEU A 355 -18.58 -7.53 -5.25
C LEU A 355 -19.83 -7.15 -6.04
N ASP A 356 -20.98 -7.12 -5.36
CA ASP A 356 -22.27 -6.77 -5.97
C ASP A 356 -22.31 -5.32 -6.48
N ARG A 357 -21.50 -4.43 -5.91
CA ARG A 357 -21.34 -3.05 -6.40
C ARG A 357 -20.21 -2.90 -7.39
N VAL A 358 -19.06 -3.48 -7.10
CA VAL A 358 -17.83 -3.27 -7.90
C VAL A 358 -17.93 -3.94 -9.28
N ILE A 359 -18.50 -5.15 -9.37
CA ILE A 359 -18.62 -5.85 -10.66
C ILE A 359 -19.44 -5.06 -11.67
N PRO A 360 -20.66 -4.57 -11.35
CA PRO A 360 -21.43 -3.72 -12.26
C PRO A 360 -20.68 -2.44 -12.66
N GLU A 361 -19.99 -1.76 -11.72
CA GLU A 361 -19.25 -0.54 -12.03
C GLU A 361 -18.07 -0.81 -12.99
N VAL A 362 -17.34 -1.92 -12.79
CA VAL A 362 -16.26 -2.33 -13.69
C VAL A 362 -16.79 -2.71 -15.07
N ASN A 363 -17.91 -3.46 -15.16
CA ASN A 363 -18.56 -3.78 -16.43
C ASN A 363 -18.96 -2.50 -17.18
N GLN A 364 -19.60 -1.56 -16.51
CA GLN A 364 -19.99 -0.28 -17.11
C GLN A 364 -18.78 0.52 -17.60
N ALA A 365 -17.66 0.47 -16.85
CA ALA A 365 -16.42 1.14 -17.28
C ALA A 365 -15.85 0.50 -18.55
N PHE A 366 -15.85 -0.84 -18.67
CA PHE A 366 -15.42 -1.53 -19.89
C PHE A 366 -16.36 -1.28 -21.06
N GLU A 367 -17.67 -1.25 -20.86
CA GLU A 367 -18.65 -0.90 -21.91
C GLU A 367 -18.39 0.50 -22.49
N ARG A 368 -18.06 1.49 -21.63
CA ARG A 368 -17.68 2.84 -22.07
C ARG A 368 -16.38 2.84 -22.88
N ILE A 369 -15.39 2.06 -22.46
CA ILE A 369 -14.13 1.89 -23.18
C ILE A 369 -14.40 1.31 -24.57
N GLU A 370 -15.18 0.25 -24.66
CA GLU A 370 -15.54 -0.41 -25.93
C GLU A 370 -16.25 0.57 -26.89
N GLN A 371 -17.24 1.31 -26.41
CA GLN A 371 -17.93 2.34 -27.19
C GLN A 371 -17.01 3.42 -27.73
N ASN A 372 -16.01 3.82 -26.94
CA ASN A 372 -15.02 4.81 -27.37
C ASN A 372 -14.02 4.25 -28.41
N LEU A 373 -13.58 3.00 -28.23
CA LEU A 373 -12.71 2.31 -29.19
C LEU A 373 -13.40 2.13 -30.55
N VAL A 374 -14.69 1.78 -30.57
CA VAL A 374 -15.47 1.67 -31.82
C VAL A 374 -15.56 3.02 -32.54
N LYS A 375 -15.81 4.12 -31.81
CA LYS A 375 -15.89 5.47 -32.40
C LYS A 375 -14.55 5.97 -32.97
N THR A 376 -13.43 5.56 -32.40
CA THR A 376 -12.08 5.94 -32.86
C THR A 376 -11.59 5.10 -34.05
N ARG A 377 -12.20 3.92 -34.30
CA ARG A 377 -11.87 3.02 -35.40
C ARG A 377 -12.80 3.19 -36.62
N SER A 378 -13.92 3.89 -36.46
CA SER A 378 -14.84 4.32 -37.53
C SER A 378 -14.44 5.67 -38.08
#